data_bf81597dfcca862733c7bb2b35ea84a5
#
_entry.id   bf81597dfcca862733c7bb2b35ea84a5
#
_cell.length_a   1.000
_cell.length_b   1.000
_cell.length_c   1.000
_cell.angle_alpha   90.00
_cell.angle_beta   90.00
_cell.angle_gamma   90.00
#
_symmetry.space_group_name_H-M   'P 1'
#
loop_
_entity.id
_entity.type
_entity.pdbx_description
1 polymer ?
#
loop_
_entity_poly.entity_id
_entity_poly.type
_entity_poly.pdbx_seq_one_letter_code
_entity_poly.pdbx_strand_id
1 'polypeptide(L)' 'MSRETHLAALGQRHDALDKEIAKELAHPAKNELKLAEMKRRKLQLKDEIAKLRCDGSIPTLH' A
#
# COMPACT_ATOMS: atom_id res chain seq x y z
N MET A 1 -10.04 11.67 14.83
CA MET A 1 -10.24 11.19 13.49
C MET A 1 -11.00 9.93 13.46
N SER A 2 -11.86 9.77 12.54
CA SER A 2 -12.64 8.56 12.49
C SER A 2 -11.87 7.49 11.71
N ARG A 3 -12.24 6.27 11.96
CA ARG A 3 -11.62 5.17 11.26
C ARG A 3 -11.85 5.26 9.76
N GLU A 4 -13.01 5.73 9.38
CA GLU A 4 -13.33 5.84 7.97
C GLU A 4 -12.44 6.85 7.27
N THR A 5 -12.18 7.96 7.93
CA THR A 5 -11.29 8.96 7.38
C THR A 5 -9.87 8.39 7.24
N HIS A 6 -9.46 7.65 8.25
CA HIS A 6 -8.13 7.04 8.22
C HIS A 6 -8.04 6.02 7.09
N LEU A 7 -9.07 5.21 6.93
CA LEU A 7 -9.09 4.21 5.87
C LEU A 7 -9.04 4.87 4.50
N ALA A 8 -9.78 5.95 4.34
CA ALA A 8 -9.79 6.65 3.07
C ALA A 8 -8.40 7.21 2.75
N ALA A 9 -7.74 7.75 3.75
CA ALA A 9 -6.39 8.28 3.54
C ALA A 9 -5.42 7.17 3.16
N LEU A 10 -5.52 6.04 3.84
CA LEU A 10 -4.66 4.92 3.52
C LEU A 10 -4.93 4.38 2.12
N GLY A 11 -6.21 4.34 1.76
CA GLY A 11 -6.59 3.90 0.43
C GLY A 11 -6.04 4.80 -0.65
N GLN A 12 -6.05 6.10 -0.39
CA GLN A 12 -5.50 7.05 -1.35
C GLN A 12 -4.00 6.88 -1.51
N ARG A 13 -3.31 6.65 -0.41
CA ARG A 13 -1.87 6.43 -0.47
C ARG A 13 -1.55 5.15 -1.22
N HIS A 14 -2.34 4.12 -0.97
CA HIS A 14 -2.15 2.86 -1.65
C HIS A 14 -2.34 3.04 -3.15
N ASP A 15 -3.37 3.77 -3.52
CA ASP A 15 -3.67 4.02 -4.92
C ASP A 15 -2.55 4.83 -5.57
N ALA A 16 -2.05 5.84 -4.87
CA ALA A 16 -0.98 6.66 -5.40
C ALA A 16 0.28 5.82 -5.63
N LEU A 17 0.59 4.94 -4.69
CA LEU A 17 1.76 4.07 -4.85
C LEU A 17 1.58 3.12 -6.02
N ASP A 18 0.37 2.63 -6.18
CA ASP A 18 0.07 1.73 -7.29
C ASP A 18 0.33 2.41 -8.61
N LYS A 19 -0.09 3.65 -8.73
CA LYS A 19 0.14 4.42 -9.94
C LYS A 19 1.62 4.70 -10.16
N GLU A 20 2.33 4.98 -9.08
CA GLU A 20 3.76 5.22 -9.18
C GLU A 20 4.48 3.98 -9.66
N ILE A 21 4.10 2.83 -9.13
CA ILE A 21 4.71 1.57 -9.55
C ILE A 21 4.44 1.33 -11.02
N ALA A 22 3.21 1.58 -11.45
CA ALA A 22 2.86 1.39 -12.84
C ALA A 22 3.69 2.30 -13.75
N LYS A 23 3.90 3.53 -13.31
CA LYS A 23 4.72 4.46 -14.06
C LYS A 23 6.14 3.96 -14.18
N GLU A 24 6.68 3.50 -13.07
CA GLU A 24 8.05 3.02 -13.05
C GLU A 24 8.22 1.81 -13.95
N LEU A 25 7.23 0.94 -13.95
CA LEU A 25 7.29 -0.25 -14.79
C LEU A 25 7.24 0.10 -16.26
N ALA A 26 6.59 1.20 -16.59
CA ALA A 26 6.51 1.63 -17.98
C ALA A 26 7.78 2.33 -18.46
N HIS A 27 8.66 2.69 -17.54
CA HIS A 27 9.89 3.37 -17.92
C HIS A 27 10.86 2.40 -18.58
N PRO A 28 11.55 2.83 -19.60
CA PRO A 28 12.53 1.96 -20.24
C PRO A 28 13.71 1.66 -19.31
N ALA A 29 14.03 2.61 -18.44
CA ALA A 29 15.13 2.38 -17.51
C ALA A 29 14.57 2.27 -16.11
N LYS A 30 14.04 1.13 -15.74
CA LYS A 30 13.47 0.98 -14.42
C LYS A 30 14.52 0.90 -13.36
N ASN A 31 14.22 1.46 -12.22
CA ASN A 31 15.08 1.36 -11.08
C ASN A 31 14.53 0.24 -10.19
N GLU A 32 15.17 -0.89 -10.21
CA GLU A 32 14.66 -2.05 -9.48
C GLU A 32 14.63 -1.81 -7.98
N LEU A 33 15.61 -1.08 -7.49
CA LEU A 33 15.66 -0.79 -6.07
C LEU A 33 14.46 0.05 -5.67
N LYS A 34 14.16 1.06 -6.45
CA LYS A 34 13.03 1.92 -6.17
C LYS A 34 11.73 1.15 -6.28
N LEU A 35 11.63 0.28 -7.26
CA LEU A 35 10.45 -0.53 -7.42
C LEU A 35 10.23 -1.43 -6.21
N ALA A 36 11.28 -2.03 -5.73
CA ALA A 36 11.18 -2.91 -4.57
C ALA A 36 10.72 -2.13 -3.35
N GLU A 37 11.23 -0.92 -3.17
CA GLU A 37 10.81 -0.09 -2.06
C GLU A 37 9.34 0.29 -2.15
N MET A 38 8.91 0.65 -3.33
CA MET A 38 7.51 1.04 -3.52
C MET A 38 6.57 -0.13 -3.31
N LYS A 39 6.97 -1.30 -3.78
CA LYS A 39 6.15 -2.49 -3.56
C LYS A 39 6.06 -2.83 -2.09
N ARG A 40 7.15 -2.63 -1.37
CA ARG A 40 7.15 -2.87 0.06
C ARG A 40 6.21 -1.91 0.77
N ARG A 41 6.25 -0.63 0.41
CA ARG A 41 5.35 0.34 1.00
C ARG A 41 3.90 0.01 0.70
N LYS A 42 3.65 -0.44 -0.52
CA LYS A 42 2.31 -0.80 -0.90
C LYS A 42 1.80 -1.94 -0.04
N LEU A 43 2.65 -2.91 0.23
CA LEU A 43 2.28 -4.02 1.08
C LEU A 43 1.99 -3.56 2.50
N GLN A 44 2.80 -2.64 3.02
CA GLN A 44 2.57 -2.12 4.35
C GLN A 44 1.24 -1.40 4.45
N LEU A 45 0.93 -0.60 3.46
CA LEU A 45 -0.34 0.11 3.45
C LEU A 45 -1.50 -0.85 3.36
N LYS A 46 -1.37 -1.85 2.53
CA LYS A 46 -2.41 -2.85 2.39
C LYS A 46 -2.63 -3.57 3.70
N ASP A 47 -1.54 -3.86 4.40
CA ASP A 47 -1.61 -4.53 5.68
C ASP A 47 -2.35 -3.68 6.70
N GLU A 48 -2.06 -2.40 6.73
CA GLU A 48 -2.72 -1.49 7.66
C GLU A 48 -4.20 -1.37 7.35
N ILE A 49 -4.52 -1.29 6.08
CA ILE A 49 -5.92 -1.23 5.68
C ILE A 49 -6.64 -2.49 6.11
N ALA A 50 -6.03 -3.63 5.91
CA ALA A 50 -6.62 -4.89 6.30
C ALA A 50 -6.84 -4.97 7.80
N LYS A 51 -5.88 -4.47 8.56
CA LYS A 51 -6.01 -4.48 10.00
C LYS A 51 -7.18 -3.62 10.46
N LEU A 52 -7.30 -2.46 9.87
CA LEU A 52 -8.39 -1.56 10.24
C LEU A 52 -9.73 -2.13 9.86
N ARG A 53 -9.79 -2.79 8.73
CA ARG A 53 -11.05 -3.35 8.28
C ARG A 53 -11.46 -4.57 9.09
N CYS A 54 -10.47 -5.36 9.46
CA CYS A 54 -10.81 -6.56 10.20
C CYS A 54 -10.90 -6.29 11.65
N ASP A 55 -10.41 -5.16 12.11
CA ASP A 55 -10.66 -4.85 13.47
C ASP A 55 -10.34 -5.94 14.43
N GLY A 56 -9.25 -6.29 14.58
CA GLY A 56 -8.88 -7.19 15.59
C GLY A 56 -8.90 -8.63 15.29
N SER A 57 -9.40 -8.95 14.26
CA SER A 57 -9.48 -10.31 14.06
C SER A 57 -8.38 -10.69 13.25
N ILE A 58 -7.38 -10.84 13.56
CA ILE A 58 -6.39 -11.18 12.87
C ILE A 58 -5.80 -12.28 12.81
N PRO A 59 -5.71 -12.91 12.26
CA PRO A 59 -5.27 -14.04 12.11
C PRO A 59 -4.03 -14.07 11.57
N THR A 60 -3.60 -13.65 11.14
CA THR A 60 -2.50 -13.65 10.59
C THR A 60 -1.56 -14.43 10.88
N LEU A 61 -1.28 -15.03 10.59
CA LEU A 61 -0.39 -15.69 10.86
C LEU A 61 0.55 -15.76 10.03
N HIS A 62 1.31 -15.79 9.98
CA HIS A 62 2.29 -15.96 9.13
C HIS A 62 3.36 -16.57 9.70
#